data_7066ac7036815a17eb2e72e21dfdabc5
#
_entry.id   7066ac7036815a17eb2e72e21dfdabc5
#
_cell.length_a   1.000
_cell.length_b   1.000
_cell.length_c   1.000
_cell.angle_alpha   90.00
_cell.angle_beta   90.00
_cell.angle_gamma   90.00
#
_symmetry.space_group_name_H-M   'P 1'
#
loop_
_entity.id
_entity.type
_entity.pdbx_description
1 polymer ?
#
loop_
_entity_poly.entity_id
_entity_poly.type
_entity_poly.pdbx_seq_one_letter_code
_entity_poly.pdbx_strand_id
1 'polypeptide(L)'
;AYNLVDGKTVKTQLKRQNIFEEVLDEHTKRLKFSIPEVRAGTVIEYRYLLTSDFIGQIPDVDVQHAIPVVRSTAQISIPEYFTHHIHTRGYLTLPVKKELENGGAAGFSGFSYTNTKYICNIDRVPSLRKEPYVWHLDDFRAGLEFEINGLEIPGSLYKSFTRTWADVYESLDRSEFGRYADIRNPFKDEVAAIVARNADD
;
A
#
# COMPACT_ATOMS: atom_id res chain seq x y z
N ALA A 1 -5.99 -16.16 -18.88
CA ALA A 1 -5.04 -16.07 -19.98
C ALA A 1 -5.75 -16.18 -21.30
N TYR A 2 -5.24 -15.49 -22.32
CA TYR A 2 -5.75 -15.54 -23.70
C TYR A 2 -4.58 -15.91 -24.60
N ASN A 3 -4.78 -16.97 -25.36
CA ASN A 3 -3.79 -17.47 -26.33
C ASN A 3 -4.36 -17.44 -27.74
N LEU A 4 -3.53 -17.13 -28.70
CA LEU A 4 -3.89 -17.29 -30.12
C LEU A 4 -3.49 -18.70 -30.56
N VAL A 5 -4.49 -19.50 -31.00
CA VAL A 5 -4.33 -20.87 -31.51
C VAL A 5 -5.09 -20.97 -32.81
N ASP A 6 -4.39 -21.28 -33.89
CA ASP A 6 -4.95 -21.40 -35.26
C ASP A 6 -5.82 -20.18 -35.66
N GLY A 7 -5.34 -18.96 -35.33
CA GLY A 7 -6.05 -17.72 -35.63
C GLY A 7 -7.27 -17.42 -34.74
N LYS A 8 -7.56 -18.26 -33.75
CA LYS A 8 -8.65 -18.08 -32.81
C LYS A 8 -8.13 -17.77 -31.41
N THR A 9 -8.84 -16.88 -30.71
CA THR A 9 -8.53 -16.57 -29.30
C THR A 9 -9.12 -17.64 -28.41
N VAL A 10 -8.25 -18.36 -27.70
CA VAL A 10 -8.61 -19.35 -26.67
C VAL A 10 -8.41 -18.75 -25.29
N LYS A 11 -9.47 -18.78 -24.46
CA LYS A 11 -9.46 -18.27 -23.09
C LYS A 11 -9.30 -19.40 -22.09
N THR A 12 -8.27 -19.29 -21.25
CA THR A 12 -8.06 -20.19 -20.09
C THR A 12 -8.33 -19.42 -18.79
N GLN A 13 -9.20 -19.96 -17.96
CA GLN A 13 -9.58 -19.32 -16.68
C GLN A 13 -8.76 -19.86 -15.52
N LEU A 14 -8.47 -18.99 -14.56
CA LEU A 14 -7.90 -19.35 -13.28
C LEU A 14 -8.95 -20.14 -12.47
N LYS A 15 -8.58 -21.33 -12.02
CA LYS A 15 -9.43 -22.17 -11.18
C LYS A 15 -8.99 -22.07 -9.71
N ARG A 16 -9.92 -22.32 -8.77
CA ARG A 16 -9.66 -22.23 -7.33
C ARG A 16 -8.46 -23.09 -6.87
N GLN A 17 -8.27 -24.25 -7.47
CA GLN A 17 -7.14 -25.13 -7.20
C GLN A 17 -5.76 -24.55 -7.54
N ASN A 18 -5.73 -23.47 -8.31
CA ASN A 18 -4.52 -22.77 -8.69
C ASN A 18 -4.29 -21.49 -7.86
N ILE A 19 -5.08 -21.30 -6.80
CA ILE A 19 -4.97 -20.18 -5.87
C ILE A 19 -4.57 -20.75 -4.52
N PHE A 20 -3.50 -20.22 -3.95
CA PHE A 20 -2.91 -20.68 -2.69
C PHE A 20 -2.92 -19.52 -1.69
N GLU A 21 -3.45 -19.75 -0.51
CA GLU A 21 -3.43 -18.80 0.59
C GLU A 21 -2.29 -19.17 1.55
N GLU A 22 -1.48 -18.19 1.91
CA GLU A 22 -0.41 -18.28 2.88
C GLU A 22 -0.68 -17.26 3.98
N VAL A 23 -0.79 -17.70 5.23
CA VAL A 23 -0.90 -16.84 6.39
C VAL A 23 0.50 -16.41 6.78
N LEU A 24 0.80 -15.11 6.75
CA LEU A 24 2.10 -14.56 7.12
C LEU A 24 2.15 -14.20 8.60
N ASP A 25 1.06 -13.61 9.11
CA ASP A 25 0.86 -13.25 10.51
C ASP A 25 -0.65 -13.15 10.83
N GLU A 26 -0.99 -12.69 12.05
CA GLU A 26 -2.40 -12.58 12.50
C GLU A 26 -3.27 -11.66 11.64
N HIS A 27 -2.64 -10.68 10.96
CA HIS A 27 -3.34 -9.64 10.20
C HIS A 27 -3.09 -9.71 8.70
N THR A 28 -2.10 -10.53 8.27
CA THR A 28 -1.63 -10.50 6.88
C THR A 28 -1.73 -11.88 6.23
N LYS A 29 -2.44 -11.93 5.12
CA LYS A 29 -2.53 -13.11 4.26
C LYS A 29 -1.97 -12.79 2.88
N ARG A 30 -1.27 -13.73 2.31
CA ARG A 30 -0.75 -13.65 0.94
C ARG A 30 -1.48 -14.63 0.04
N LEU A 31 -2.06 -14.12 -1.04
CA LEU A 31 -2.60 -14.97 -2.10
C LEU A 31 -1.58 -15.14 -3.21
N LYS A 32 -1.23 -16.39 -3.49
CA LYS A 32 -0.42 -16.79 -4.64
C LYS A 32 -1.31 -17.49 -5.65
N PHE A 33 -1.12 -17.25 -6.93
CA PHE A 33 -1.87 -17.95 -7.97
C PHE A 33 -0.99 -18.31 -9.15
N SER A 34 -1.31 -19.42 -9.80
CA SER A 34 -0.66 -19.89 -11.01
C SER A 34 -1.66 -19.92 -12.15
N ILE A 35 -1.42 -19.13 -13.19
CA ILE A 35 -2.29 -19.10 -14.37
C ILE A 35 -1.84 -20.21 -15.33
N PRO A 36 -2.71 -21.15 -15.67
CA PRO A 36 -2.37 -22.24 -16.57
C PRO A 36 -2.26 -21.75 -18.03
N GLU A 37 -1.60 -22.53 -18.85
CA GLU A 37 -1.46 -22.32 -20.31
C GLU A 37 -0.74 -21.00 -20.70
N VAL A 38 0.11 -20.45 -19.82
CA VAL A 38 0.90 -19.25 -20.11
C VAL A 38 2.12 -19.63 -20.94
N ARG A 39 2.28 -18.95 -22.08
CA ARG A 39 3.41 -19.09 -23.02
C ARG A 39 3.77 -17.75 -23.64
N ALA A 40 4.84 -17.70 -24.38
CA ALA A 40 5.21 -16.49 -25.12
C ALA A 40 4.06 -16.04 -26.04
N GLY A 41 3.68 -14.76 -25.95
CA GLY A 41 2.54 -14.18 -26.66
C GLY A 41 1.19 -14.30 -25.96
N THR A 42 1.13 -14.90 -24.76
CA THR A 42 -0.10 -14.93 -23.96
C THR A 42 -0.43 -13.54 -23.41
N VAL A 43 -1.69 -13.13 -23.53
CA VAL A 43 -2.24 -11.98 -22.81
C VAL A 43 -2.83 -12.44 -21.49
N ILE A 44 -2.37 -11.87 -20.39
CA ILE A 44 -2.85 -12.16 -19.04
C ILE A 44 -3.71 -10.99 -18.56
N GLU A 45 -4.91 -11.30 -18.09
CA GLU A 45 -5.81 -10.36 -17.43
C GLU A 45 -6.14 -10.91 -16.04
N TYR A 46 -5.99 -10.09 -15.02
CA TYR A 46 -6.43 -10.43 -13.66
C TYR A 46 -7.04 -9.22 -12.97
N ARG A 47 -7.93 -9.51 -12.04
CA ARG A 47 -8.57 -8.53 -11.18
C ARG A 47 -8.54 -9.05 -9.75
N TYR A 48 -8.21 -8.17 -8.82
CA TYR A 48 -8.28 -8.48 -7.40
C TYR A 48 -8.94 -7.34 -6.63
N LEU A 49 -9.46 -7.66 -5.47
CA LEU A 49 -9.94 -6.72 -4.48
C LEU A 49 -9.09 -6.88 -3.23
N LEU A 50 -8.53 -5.78 -2.77
CA LEU A 50 -7.85 -5.69 -1.48
C LEU A 50 -8.76 -4.96 -0.51
N THR A 51 -9.00 -5.55 0.65
CA THR A 51 -9.72 -4.91 1.75
C THR A 51 -8.77 -4.83 2.96
N SER A 52 -8.74 -3.68 3.62
CA SER A 52 -7.89 -3.43 4.77
C SER A 52 -8.67 -2.68 5.83
N ASP A 53 -8.47 -3.04 7.09
CA ASP A 53 -9.02 -2.34 8.25
C ASP A 53 -8.17 -1.12 8.67
N PHE A 54 -7.02 -0.92 8.02
CA PHE A 54 -6.13 0.22 8.27
C PHE A 54 -6.66 1.49 7.59
N ILE A 55 -7.65 2.13 8.20
CA ILE A 55 -8.33 3.32 7.66
C ILE A 55 -7.43 4.57 7.58
N GLY A 56 -6.36 4.62 8.36
CA GLY A 56 -5.39 5.73 8.38
C GLY A 56 -4.31 5.63 7.32
N GLN A 57 -4.28 4.56 6.53
CA GLN A 57 -3.25 4.33 5.52
C GLN A 57 -3.86 4.00 4.17
N ILE A 58 -3.73 4.91 3.22
CA ILE A 58 -4.08 4.67 1.83
C ILE A 58 -2.83 4.11 1.13
N PRO A 59 -2.92 2.95 0.47
CA PRO A 59 -1.78 2.41 -0.26
C PRO A 59 -1.32 3.35 -1.38
N ASP A 60 -0.02 3.45 -1.56
CA ASP A 60 0.57 4.16 -2.68
C ASP A 60 0.15 3.53 -4.02
N VAL A 61 0.07 4.36 -5.04
CA VAL A 61 -0.25 3.91 -6.39
C VAL A 61 0.95 4.08 -7.29
N ASP A 62 1.62 2.98 -7.59
CA ASP A 62 2.69 2.95 -8.58
C ASP A 62 2.12 2.99 -10.00
N VAL A 63 2.52 3.97 -10.79
CA VAL A 63 2.16 4.05 -12.20
C VAL A 63 3.29 3.56 -13.11
N GLN A 64 4.51 3.48 -12.62
CA GLN A 64 5.69 3.04 -13.35
C GLN A 64 6.21 1.70 -12.82
N HIS A 65 6.57 0.79 -13.72
CA HIS A 65 7.02 -0.56 -13.40
C HIS A 65 8.31 -0.91 -14.15
N ALA A 66 8.89 -2.07 -13.85
CA ALA A 66 10.08 -2.58 -14.55
C ALA A 66 9.84 -2.85 -16.05
N ILE A 67 8.56 -2.98 -16.44
CA ILE A 67 8.15 -3.10 -17.86
C ILE A 67 7.39 -1.83 -18.26
N PRO A 68 7.39 -1.46 -19.56
CA PRO A 68 6.63 -0.33 -20.05
C PRO A 68 5.12 -0.55 -19.83
N VAL A 69 4.41 0.51 -19.50
CA VAL A 69 2.95 0.49 -19.31
C VAL A 69 2.29 1.30 -20.42
N VAL A 70 1.44 0.68 -21.22
CA VAL A 70 0.72 1.35 -22.31
C VAL A 70 -0.23 2.40 -21.75
N ARG A 71 -0.98 2.04 -20.70
CA ARG A 71 -1.90 2.96 -19.99
C ARG A 71 -2.00 2.57 -18.53
N SER A 72 -1.88 3.56 -17.66
CA SER A 72 -2.19 3.46 -16.23
C SER A 72 -3.34 4.40 -15.89
N THR A 73 -4.32 3.91 -15.16
CA THR A 73 -5.45 4.70 -14.65
C THR A 73 -5.59 4.44 -13.15
N ALA A 74 -5.44 5.48 -12.35
CA ALA A 74 -5.71 5.44 -10.92
C ALA A 74 -6.93 6.32 -10.62
N GLN A 75 -7.84 5.81 -9.80
CA GLN A 75 -8.98 6.56 -9.28
C GLN A 75 -9.07 6.29 -7.78
N ILE A 76 -8.98 7.35 -6.99
CA ILE A 76 -9.00 7.28 -5.54
C ILE A 76 -10.06 8.25 -5.04
N SER A 77 -11.02 7.75 -4.26
CA SER A 77 -12.08 8.54 -3.65
C SER A 77 -11.88 8.57 -2.15
N ILE A 78 -11.69 9.75 -1.59
CA ILE A 78 -11.44 9.99 -0.18
C ILE A 78 -12.60 10.80 0.39
N PRO A 79 -13.29 10.29 1.44
CA PRO A 79 -14.33 11.03 2.12
C PRO A 79 -13.84 12.35 2.69
N GLU A 80 -14.68 13.39 2.65
CA GLU A 80 -14.35 14.74 3.09
C GLU A 80 -13.95 14.86 4.56
N TYR A 81 -14.38 13.89 5.38
CA TYR A 81 -14.01 13.86 6.79
C TYR A 81 -12.58 13.36 7.04
N PHE A 82 -11.84 12.96 6.00
CA PHE A 82 -10.40 12.73 6.08
C PHE A 82 -9.63 13.95 5.59
N THR A 83 -8.84 14.55 6.46
CA THR A 83 -7.84 15.54 6.06
C THR A 83 -6.63 14.81 5.50
N HIS A 84 -6.23 15.12 4.28
CA HIS A 84 -5.17 14.39 3.59
C HIS A 84 -4.34 15.26 2.66
N HIS A 85 -3.13 14.84 2.37
CA HIS A 85 -2.26 15.38 1.33
C HIS A 85 -2.01 14.32 0.25
N ILE A 86 -1.76 14.78 -0.96
CA ILE A 86 -1.36 13.93 -2.08
C ILE A 86 -0.04 14.46 -2.61
N HIS A 87 0.90 13.56 -2.76
CA HIS A 87 2.20 13.82 -3.35
C HIS A 87 2.39 12.99 -4.61
N THR A 88 3.09 13.55 -5.58
CA THR A 88 3.57 12.79 -6.74
C THR A 88 5.03 12.45 -6.52
N ARG A 89 5.38 11.19 -6.74
CA ARG A 89 6.74 10.68 -6.64
C ARG A 89 7.32 10.42 -8.03
N GLY A 90 8.65 10.42 -8.12
CA GLY A 90 9.40 10.14 -9.34
C GLY A 90 9.52 11.32 -10.28
N TYR A 91 10.06 11.07 -11.48
CA TYR A 91 10.38 12.12 -12.46
C TYR A 91 9.30 12.39 -13.49
N LEU A 92 8.26 11.56 -13.54
CA LEU A 92 7.18 11.73 -14.50
C LEU A 92 6.16 12.74 -13.97
N THR A 93 5.76 13.68 -14.82
CA THR A 93 4.64 14.55 -14.49
C THR A 93 3.33 13.78 -14.56
N LEU A 94 2.66 13.63 -13.43
CA LEU A 94 1.40 12.89 -13.33
C LEU A 94 0.22 13.87 -13.41
N PRO A 95 -0.66 13.75 -14.42
CA PRO A 95 -1.84 14.59 -14.56
C PRO A 95 -2.94 14.15 -13.59
N VAL A 96 -2.98 14.76 -12.40
CA VAL A 96 -4.00 14.46 -11.39
C VAL A 96 -5.14 15.46 -11.51
N LYS A 97 -6.35 14.97 -11.78
CA LYS A 97 -7.60 15.74 -11.73
C LYS A 97 -8.30 15.49 -10.41
N LYS A 98 -8.95 16.53 -9.89
CA LYS A 98 -9.75 16.48 -8.67
C LYS A 98 -11.20 16.75 -9.01
N GLU A 99 -12.09 15.89 -8.58
CA GLU A 99 -13.54 15.98 -8.76
C GLU A 99 -14.24 15.74 -7.42
N LEU A 100 -15.44 16.30 -7.26
CA LEU A 100 -16.29 15.99 -6.11
C LEU A 100 -17.38 15.00 -6.55
N GLU A 101 -17.62 13.99 -5.73
CA GLU A 101 -18.68 13.03 -5.94
C GLU A 101 -19.48 12.79 -4.65
N ASN A 102 -20.74 12.39 -4.78
CA ASN A 102 -21.55 12.07 -3.62
C ASN A 102 -20.98 10.80 -2.95
N GLY A 103 -20.62 10.89 -1.68
CA GLY A 103 -20.11 9.78 -0.88
C GLY A 103 -21.21 8.87 -0.31
N GLY A 104 -22.45 9.34 -0.30
CA GLY A 104 -23.57 8.63 0.27
C GLY A 104 -23.89 9.04 1.72
N ALA A 105 -24.49 8.13 2.48
CA ALA A 105 -24.79 8.32 3.90
C ALA A 105 -23.91 7.40 4.75
N ALA A 106 -23.31 7.96 5.80
CA ALA A 106 -22.52 7.17 6.75
C ALA A 106 -23.46 6.31 7.60
N GLY A 107 -23.29 5.00 7.52
CA GLY A 107 -24.19 4.02 8.13
C GLY A 107 -24.33 4.09 9.65
N PHE A 108 -23.35 4.69 10.34
CA PHE A 108 -23.35 4.81 11.80
C PHE A 108 -23.92 6.12 12.33
N SER A 109 -24.11 7.16 11.50
CA SER A 109 -24.57 8.49 11.93
C SER A 109 -25.63 9.10 11.03
N GLY A 110 -25.93 8.50 9.88
CA GLY A 110 -26.95 8.97 8.94
C GLY A 110 -26.65 10.31 8.25
N PHE A 111 -25.46 10.90 8.46
CA PHE A 111 -25.09 12.13 7.75
C PHE A 111 -24.62 11.81 6.32
N SER A 112 -24.98 12.67 5.37
CA SER A 112 -24.45 12.61 4.01
C SER A 112 -23.07 13.29 3.95
N TYR A 113 -22.19 12.73 3.14
CA TYR A 113 -20.84 13.26 2.94
C TYR A 113 -20.47 13.27 1.45
N THR A 114 -19.45 14.03 1.14
CA THR A 114 -18.88 14.16 -0.20
C THR A 114 -17.54 13.46 -0.25
N ASN A 115 -17.24 12.82 -1.36
CA ASN A 115 -15.88 12.31 -1.62
C ASN A 115 -15.12 13.30 -2.49
N THR A 116 -13.86 13.47 -2.22
CA THR A 116 -12.90 14.01 -3.16
C THR A 116 -12.33 12.86 -3.98
N LYS A 117 -12.60 12.85 -5.28
CA LYS A 117 -12.09 11.88 -6.23
C LYS A 117 -10.90 12.40 -6.98
N TYR A 118 -9.81 11.69 -6.93
CA TYR A 118 -8.59 11.96 -7.66
C TYR A 118 -8.48 10.98 -8.82
N ILE A 119 -8.20 11.50 -10.01
CA ILE A 119 -8.11 10.72 -11.24
C ILE A 119 -6.76 11.02 -11.88
N CYS A 120 -5.94 10.01 -12.04
CA CYS A 120 -4.68 10.07 -12.76
C CYS A 120 -4.73 9.12 -13.95
N ASN A 121 -4.63 9.67 -15.15
CA ASN A 121 -4.57 8.90 -16.39
C ASN A 121 -3.27 9.25 -17.11
N ILE A 122 -2.43 8.26 -17.34
CA ILE A 122 -1.16 8.43 -18.05
C ILE A 122 -0.98 7.32 -19.06
N ASP A 123 -0.59 7.69 -20.27
CA ASP A 123 -0.30 6.78 -21.37
C ASP A 123 1.20 6.68 -21.62
N ARG A 124 1.64 5.54 -22.13
CA ARG A 124 3.03 5.29 -22.58
C ARG A 124 4.07 5.56 -21.51
N VAL A 125 3.86 4.99 -20.32
CA VAL A 125 4.81 5.10 -19.21
C VAL A 125 6.04 4.25 -19.52
N PRO A 126 7.25 4.83 -19.53
CA PRO A 126 8.47 4.08 -19.77
C PRO A 126 8.77 3.12 -18.62
N SER A 127 9.49 2.04 -18.92
CA SER A 127 9.98 1.15 -17.86
C SER A 127 10.97 1.86 -16.96
N LEU A 128 10.88 1.57 -15.66
CA LEU A 128 11.89 1.99 -14.69
C LEU A 128 13.06 1.01 -14.77
N ARG A 129 14.24 1.49 -15.14
CA ARG A 129 15.45 0.68 -15.30
C ARG A 129 16.45 1.01 -14.23
N LYS A 130 17.16 -0.02 -13.77
CA LYS A 130 18.28 0.16 -12.85
C LYS A 130 19.42 0.88 -13.56
N GLU A 131 19.88 1.98 -12.95
CA GLU A 131 21.01 2.76 -13.42
C GLU A 131 22.19 2.64 -12.46
N PRO A 132 23.42 2.82 -12.94
CA PRO A 132 24.59 2.91 -12.06
C PRO A 132 24.43 4.03 -11.04
N TYR A 133 24.91 3.80 -9.81
CA TYR A 133 24.88 4.77 -8.71
C TYR A 133 23.48 5.08 -8.12
N VAL A 134 22.44 4.35 -8.50
CA VAL A 134 21.11 4.42 -7.88
C VAL A 134 21.02 3.33 -6.81
N TRP A 135 20.91 3.74 -5.53
CA TRP A 135 20.84 2.83 -4.39
C TRP A 135 19.45 2.24 -4.22
N HIS A 136 18.41 3.10 -4.28
CA HIS A 136 17.02 2.72 -4.17
C HIS A 136 16.26 3.14 -5.42
N LEU A 137 15.92 2.17 -6.26
CA LEU A 137 15.22 2.43 -7.50
C LEU A 137 13.78 2.92 -7.26
N ASP A 138 13.18 2.50 -6.16
CA ASP A 138 11.80 2.82 -5.82
C ASP A 138 11.60 4.31 -5.49
N ASP A 139 12.62 5.01 -5.01
CA ASP A 139 12.58 6.47 -4.77
C ASP A 139 12.34 7.27 -6.07
N PHE A 140 12.66 6.68 -7.21
CA PHE A 140 12.53 7.29 -8.54
C PHE A 140 11.31 6.78 -9.30
N ARG A 141 10.58 5.81 -8.74
CA ARG A 141 9.38 5.25 -9.33
C ARG A 141 8.24 6.28 -9.34
N ALA A 142 7.67 6.52 -10.51
CA ALA A 142 6.53 7.42 -10.61
C ALA A 142 5.29 6.81 -9.97
N GLY A 143 4.65 7.58 -9.12
CA GLY A 143 3.48 7.15 -8.34
C GLY A 143 2.77 8.28 -7.64
N LEU A 144 1.67 7.94 -6.99
CA LEU A 144 0.90 8.82 -6.10
C LEU A 144 1.02 8.29 -4.67
N GLU A 145 1.34 9.17 -3.75
CA GLU A 145 1.41 8.92 -2.32
C GLU A 145 0.29 9.69 -1.61
N PHE A 146 -0.31 9.06 -0.62
CA PHE A 146 -1.43 9.62 0.13
C PHE A 146 -1.09 9.63 1.61
N GLU A 147 -1.14 10.80 2.19
CA GLU A 147 -0.93 10.99 3.61
C GLU A 147 -2.23 11.45 4.28
N ILE A 148 -2.75 10.66 5.20
CA ILE A 148 -3.91 11.02 6.02
C ILE A 148 -3.43 11.74 7.26
N ASN A 149 -3.83 13.01 7.42
CA ASN A 149 -3.37 13.87 8.51
C ASN A 149 -4.34 13.89 9.67
N GLY A 150 -5.61 13.58 9.44
CA GLY A 150 -6.61 13.61 10.48
C GLY A 150 -7.99 13.15 10.03
N LEU A 151 -8.87 13.11 11.02
CA LEU A 151 -10.26 12.71 10.88
C LEU A 151 -11.16 13.77 11.54
N GLU A 152 -12.12 14.29 10.80
CA GLU A 152 -13.10 15.29 11.24
C GLU A 152 -14.52 14.80 10.93
N ILE A 153 -15.11 14.04 11.83
CA ILE A 153 -16.49 13.57 11.69
C ILE A 153 -17.43 14.63 12.25
N PRO A 154 -18.52 15.01 11.55
CA PRO A 154 -19.50 15.95 12.03
C PRO A 154 -20.04 15.58 13.42
N GLY A 155 -20.00 16.51 14.37
CA GLY A 155 -20.41 16.29 15.75
C GLY A 155 -19.38 15.57 16.64
N SER A 156 -18.19 15.29 16.13
CA SER A 156 -17.07 14.71 16.87
C SER A 156 -15.90 15.67 16.94
N LEU A 157 -14.99 15.44 17.90
CA LEU A 157 -13.75 16.21 17.95
C LEU A 157 -12.82 15.81 16.80
N TYR A 158 -12.14 16.81 16.23
CA TYR A 158 -11.08 16.56 15.26
C TYR A 158 -9.97 15.69 15.86
N LYS A 159 -9.68 14.58 15.20
CA LYS A 159 -8.56 13.70 15.55
C LYS A 159 -7.43 13.89 14.55
N SER A 160 -6.36 14.56 14.97
CA SER A 160 -5.13 14.61 14.18
C SER A 160 -4.37 13.30 14.34
N PHE A 161 -3.83 12.79 13.25
CA PHE A 161 -2.93 11.61 13.28
C PHE A 161 -1.49 12.05 13.49
N THR A 162 -1.12 13.24 13.00
CA THR A 162 0.25 13.77 13.14
C THR A 162 0.20 15.31 13.22
N ARG A 163 0.64 15.91 14.32
CA ARG A 163 0.72 17.37 14.47
C ARG A 163 2.16 17.84 14.55
N THR A 164 2.94 17.22 15.42
CA THR A 164 4.30 17.60 15.71
C THR A 164 5.18 16.36 15.85
N TRP A 165 6.48 16.53 15.77
CA TRP A 165 7.41 15.44 16.08
C TRP A 165 7.26 14.92 17.51
N ALA A 166 6.86 15.78 18.44
CA ALA A 166 6.56 15.37 19.82
C ALA A 166 5.37 14.39 19.89
N ASP A 167 4.30 14.64 19.10
CA ASP A 167 3.14 13.74 19.03
C ASP A 167 3.52 12.39 18.41
N VAL A 168 4.39 12.38 17.39
CA VAL A 168 4.93 11.16 16.78
C VAL A 168 5.73 10.37 17.80
N TYR A 169 6.62 11.06 18.52
CA TYR A 169 7.45 10.44 19.57
C TYR A 169 6.57 9.84 20.68
N GLU A 170 5.60 10.58 21.18
CA GLU A 170 4.68 10.10 22.21
C GLU A 170 3.83 8.90 21.74
N SER A 171 3.40 8.91 20.47
CA SER A 171 2.69 7.79 19.87
C SER A 171 3.56 6.54 19.75
N LEU A 172 4.83 6.70 19.34
CA LEU A 172 5.79 5.60 19.27
C LEU A 172 6.13 5.06 20.65
N ASP A 173 6.32 5.93 21.64
CA ASP A 173 6.63 5.56 23.02
C ASP A 173 5.49 4.74 23.67
N ARG A 174 4.24 5.10 23.39
CA ARG A 174 3.05 4.37 23.85
C ARG A 174 2.75 3.08 23.08
N SER A 175 3.38 2.88 21.94
CA SER A 175 3.19 1.70 21.09
C SER A 175 3.96 0.48 21.64
N GLU A 176 3.81 -0.67 20.98
CA GLU A 176 4.65 -1.84 21.28
C GLU A 176 6.14 -1.56 21.12
N PHE A 177 6.50 -0.66 20.19
CA PHE A 177 7.88 -0.23 19.98
C PHE A 177 8.46 0.45 21.22
N GLY A 178 7.71 1.34 21.88
CA GLY A 178 8.14 1.98 23.14
C GLY A 178 8.30 0.98 24.28
N ARG A 179 7.46 -0.04 24.36
CA ARG A 179 7.61 -1.11 25.34
C ARG A 179 8.94 -1.87 25.22
N TYR A 180 9.49 -2.01 24.01
CA TYR A 180 10.82 -2.61 23.84
C TYR A 180 11.94 -1.73 24.43
N ALA A 181 11.78 -0.41 24.39
CA ALA A 181 12.73 0.52 25.05
C ALA A 181 12.69 0.44 26.59
N ASP A 182 11.52 0.10 27.15
CA ASP A 182 11.31 -0.10 28.60
C ASP A 182 11.82 -1.45 29.12
N ILE A 183 12.08 -2.43 28.24
CA ILE A 183 12.68 -3.70 28.62
C ILE A 183 14.15 -3.43 29.01
N ARG A 184 14.36 -3.16 30.28
CA ARG A 184 15.70 -2.97 30.82
C ARG A 184 16.44 -4.29 30.79
N ASN A 185 17.40 -4.38 29.87
CA ASN A 185 18.32 -5.53 29.74
C ASN A 185 17.60 -6.87 29.51
N PRO A 186 16.99 -7.09 28.32
CA PRO A 186 16.29 -8.35 28.02
C PRO A 186 17.22 -9.57 28.06
N PHE A 187 18.53 -9.36 27.96
CA PHE A 187 19.56 -10.43 27.99
C PHE A 187 20.25 -10.57 29.35
N LYS A 188 19.68 -10.00 30.41
CA LYS A 188 20.30 -10.00 31.76
C LYS A 188 20.71 -11.39 32.23
N ASP A 189 19.82 -12.38 32.06
CA ASP A 189 20.05 -13.74 32.54
C ASP A 189 21.05 -14.48 31.66
N GLU A 190 21.03 -14.26 30.34
CA GLU A 190 22.01 -14.80 29.38
C GLU A 190 23.40 -14.22 29.61
N VAL A 191 23.49 -12.91 29.80
CA VAL A 191 24.77 -12.23 30.14
C VAL A 191 25.29 -12.77 31.48
N ALA A 192 24.46 -12.88 32.50
CA ALA A 192 24.87 -13.45 33.80
C ALA A 192 25.36 -14.89 33.65
N ALA A 193 24.72 -15.72 32.83
CA ALA A 193 25.16 -17.08 32.56
C ALA A 193 26.48 -17.16 31.79
N ILE A 194 26.73 -16.24 30.88
CA ILE A 194 27.98 -16.14 30.14
C ILE A 194 29.12 -15.69 31.08
N VAL A 195 28.86 -14.65 31.87
CA VAL A 195 29.86 -14.14 32.86
C VAL A 195 30.21 -15.24 33.86
N ALA A 196 29.22 -15.96 34.40
CA ALA A 196 29.45 -17.05 35.33
C ALA A 196 30.27 -18.20 34.75
N ARG A 197 30.12 -18.49 33.45
CA ARG A 197 30.92 -19.52 32.76
C ARG A 197 32.38 -19.14 32.51
N ASN A 198 32.66 -17.84 32.39
CA ASN A 198 33.97 -17.32 32.04
C ASN A 198 34.57 -16.53 33.23
N ALA A 199 34.10 -16.75 34.45
CA ALA A 199 34.57 -16.03 35.64
C ALA A 199 36.00 -16.46 36.10
N ASP A 200 36.52 -17.58 35.56
CA ASP A 200 37.82 -18.15 35.92
C ASP A 200 38.89 -17.91 34.84
N ASP A 201 38.59 -17.15 33.77
CA ASP A 201 39.52 -16.67 32.76
C ASP A 201 39.85 -15.16 33.00
#